data_6cede3271a970d53426bee35d3ecf0f4
#
_entry.id   6cede3271a970d53426bee35d3ecf0f4
#
_cell.length_a   1.000
_cell.length_b   1.000
_cell.length_c   1.000
_cell.angle_alpha   90.00
_cell.angle_beta   90.00
_cell.angle_gamma   90.00
#
_symmetry.space_group_name_H-M   'P 1'
#
loop_
_entity.id
_entity.type
_entity.pdbx_description
1 polymer ?
#
loop_
_entity_poly.entity_id
_entity_poly.type
_entity_poly.pdbx_seq_one_letter_code
_entity_poly.pdbx_strand_id
1 'polypeptide(L)'
;MAKPKVIAVANQKGGVGKSTSVYNIGAGLSISGKRVLLIDVDPQGDLTKMLGKRKPHDLPVTLGNVLNDVVANTVNNDHPEILHHKEGFDFVPANRILAGVEVSLVNTLSRETVMRRYVNSVKEPYDYVLLDCNPSLGMLVINALSASDHVLIPVQAEYLAAEDMTELVGTIKNVKQEINPKLKIGGIFLTMGNETKFRKEVVTAVKENFGKRLPVMQTVIPATVRLAEISTADKSIFYHEPKGKAAESYRDLVREVMAIGEKQ
;
A
#
# COMPACT_ATOMS: atom_id res chain seq x y z
N MET A 1 -7.20 9.66 -21.18
CA MET A 1 -7.20 8.64 -20.11
C MET A 1 -7.41 9.33 -18.77
N ALA A 2 -8.06 8.68 -17.80
CA ALA A 2 -8.17 9.23 -16.45
C ALA A 2 -6.76 9.31 -15.83
N LYS A 3 -6.53 10.29 -14.94
CA LYS A 3 -5.24 10.43 -14.25
C LYS A 3 -5.00 9.21 -13.35
N PRO A 4 -3.79 8.60 -13.36
CA PRO A 4 -3.44 7.52 -12.44
C PRO A 4 -3.70 7.89 -10.98
N LYS A 5 -4.31 6.98 -10.21
CA LYS A 5 -4.48 7.13 -8.76
C LYS A 5 -3.34 6.43 -8.05
N VAL A 6 -2.53 7.18 -7.29
CA VAL A 6 -1.44 6.64 -6.46
C VAL A 6 -1.92 6.53 -5.02
N ILE A 7 -1.87 5.32 -4.46
CA ILE A 7 -2.43 5.00 -3.14
C ILE A 7 -1.36 4.31 -2.28
N ALA A 8 -0.99 4.90 -1.15
CA ALA A 8 -0.17 4.23 -0.14
C ALA A 8 -1.05 3.41 0.81
N VAL A 9 -0.63 2.20 1.15
CA VAL A 9 -1.23 1.40 2.22
C VAL A 9 -0.26 1.41 3.39
N ALA A 10 -0.58 2.15 4.43
CA ALA A 10 0.34 2.46 5.53
C ALA A 10 -0.29 2.23 6.90
N ASN A 11 0.48 1.61 7.77
CA ASN A 11 0.25 1.55 9.21
C ASN A 11 1.59 1.20 9.88
N GLN A 12 1.94 1.89 10.98
CA GLN A 12 3.17 1.62 11.72
C GLN A 12 3.17 0.27 12.43
N LYS A 13 1.99 -0.31 12.67
CA LYS A 13 1.87 -1.64 13.27
C LYS A 13 2.18 -2.74 12.26
N GLY A 14 3.04 -3.67 12.68
CA GLY A 14 3.29 -4.92 11.95
C GLY A 14 2.07 -5.85 11.99
N GLY A 15 1.92 -6.72 10.98
CA GLY A 15 0.91 -7.78 11.00
C GLY A 15 -0.54 -7.35 10.76
N VAL A 16 -0.83 -6.07 10.51
CA VAL A 16 -2.22 -5.58 10.27
C VAL A 16 -2.74 -5.92 8.86
N GLY A 17 -2.02 -6.67 8.06
CA GLY A 17 -2.44 -7.11 6.73
C GLY A 17 -2.18 -6.09 5.62
N LYS A 18 -1.18 -5.21 5.72
CA LYS A 18 -0.81 -4.25 4.66
C LYS A 18 -0.52 -4.96 3.34
N SER A 19 0.52 -5.78 3.28
CA SER A 19 0.96 -6.49 2.06
C SER A 19 -0.12 -7.41 1.51
N THR A 20 -0.81 -8.14 2.38
CA THR A 20 -1.97 -8.97 2.03
C THR A 20 -3.06 -8.13 1.34
N SER A 21 -3.32 -6.93 1.87
CA SER A 21 -4.35 -6.05 1.30
C SER A 21 -3.89 -5.41 -0.01
N VAL A 22 -2.62 -4.97 -0.11
CA VAL A 22 -2.08 -4.45 -1.38
C VAL A 22 -2.19 -5.50 -2.48
N TYR A 23 -1.78 -6.74 -2.21
CA TYR A 23 -1.90 -7.84 -3.18
C TYR A 23 -3.36 -8.04 -3.63
N ASN A 24 -4.29 -8.22 -2.67
CA ASN A 24 -5.67 -8.53 -3.01
C ASN A 24 -6.44 -7.34 -3.61
N ILE A 25 -6.17 -6.11 -3.18
CA ILE A 25 -6.73 -4.90 -3.83
C ILE A 25 -6.20 -4.82 -5.26
N GLY A 26 -4.89 -5.01 -5.47
CA GLY A 26 -4.28 -4.97 -6.80
C GLY A 26 -4.85 -6.02 -7.74
N ALA A 27 -4.95 -7.27 -7.30
CA ALA A 27 -5.56 -8.36 -8.06
C ALA A 27 -7.04 -8.09 -8.37
N GLY A 28 -7.82 -7.60 -7.39
CA GLY A 28 -9.23 -7.28 -7.58
C GLY A 28 -9.46 -6.10 -8.54
N LEU A 29 -8.61 -5.09 -8.53
CA LEU A 29 -8.61 -4.00 -9.51
C LEU A 29 -8.28 -4.53 -10.91
N SER A 30 -7.28 -5.42 -11.05
CA SER A 30 -6.92 -6.05 -12.32
C SER A 30 -8.08 -6.89 -12.86
N ILE A 31 -8.72 -7.72 -12.03
CA ILE A 31 -9.94 -8.47 -12.40
C ILE A 31 -11.06 -7.53 -12.85
N SER A 32 -11.11 -6.31 -12.30
CA SER A 32 -12.08 -5.27 -12.70
C SER A 32 -11.67 -4.50 -13.96
N GLY A 33 -10.66 -4.99 -14.70
CA GLY A 33 -10.20 -4.41 -15.97
C GLY A 33 -9.33 -3.15 -15.82
N LYS A 34 -8.77 -2.89 -14.64
CA LYS A 34 -7.85 -1.77 -14.40
C LYS A 34 -6.40 -2.19 -14.61
N ARG A 35 -5.58 -1.28 -15.16
CA ARG A 35 -4.14 -1.46 -15.25
C ARG A 35 -3.53 -1.06 -13.91
N VAL A 36 -2.81 -1.96 -13.27
CA VAL A 36 -2.36 -1.81 -11.89
C VAL A 36 -0.87 -2.04 -11.78
N LEU A 37 -0.18 -1.16 -11.05
CA LEU A 37 1.19 -1.33 -10.59
C LEU A 37 1.23 -1.44 -9.07
N LEU A 38 1.82 -2.50 -8.55
CA LEU A 38 2.13 -2.65 -7.13
C LEU A 38 3.60 -2.31 -6.89
N ILE A 39 3.91 -1.54 -5.87
CA ILE A 39 5.30 -1.22 -5.49
C ILE A 39 5.52 -1.65 -4.05
N ASP A 40 6.42 -2.60 -3.85
CA ASP A 40 6.83 -3.05 -2.51
C ASP A 40 7.82 -2.04 -1.93
N VAL A 41 7.44 -1.36 -0.85
CA VAL A 41 8.26 -0.33 -0.17
C VAL A 41 8.79 -0.84 1.17
N ASP A 42 8.72 -2.15 1.41
CA ASP A 42 9.28 -2.78 2.61
C ASP A 42 10.61 -3.48 2.28
N PRO A 43 11.72 -3.13 2.96
CA PRO A 43 13.01 -3.84 2.82
C PRO A 43 12.93 -5.34 3.11
N GLN A 44 11.90 -5.80 3.84
CA GLN A 44 11.66 -7.22 4.08
C GLN A 44 11.18 -7.97 2.83
N GLY A 45 10.58 -7.26 1.88
CA GLY A 45 10.11 -7.81 0.60
C GLY A 45 8.98 -8.82 0.78
N ASP A 46 8.08 -8.61 1.72
CA ASP A 46 7.02 -9.58 2.00
C ASP A 46 5.98 -9.62 0.87
N LEU A 47 5.57 -8.47 0.33
CA LEU A 47 4.74 -8.42 -0.87
C LEU A 47 5.45 -9.10 -2.05
N THR A 48 6.73 -8.84 -2.25
CA THR A 48 7.57 -9.45 -3.29
C THR A 48 7.56 -10.98 -3.20
N LYS A 49 7.71 -11.54 -1.99
CA LYS A 49 7.64 -13.00 -1.76
C LYS A 49 6.25 -13.56 -2.05
N MET A 50 5.19 -12.85 -1.65
CA MET A 50 3.79 -13.22 -1.92
C MET A 50 3.49 -13.25 -3.42
N LEU A 51 4.15 -12.40 -4.20
CA LEU A 51 4.06 -12.33 -5.67
C LEU A 51 4.99 -13.34 -6.40
N GLY A 52 5.41 -14.40 -5.70
CA GLY A 52 6.17 -15.52 -6.25
C GLY A 52 7.68 -15.31 -6.33
N LYS A 53 8.22 -14.16 -5.96
CA LYS A 53 9.67 -13.93 -5.91
C LYS A 53 10.24 -14.31 -4.54
N ARG A 54 10.29 -15.63 -4.29
CA ARG A 54 10.68 -16.21 -2.99
C ARG A 54 12.06 -15.81 -2.48
N LYS A 55 12.97 -15.48 -3.39
CA LYS A 55 14.33 -15.04 -3.11
C LYS A 55 14.55 -13.62 -3.66
N PRO A 56 14.05 -12.58 -2.98
CA PRO A 56 14.16 -11.21 -3.49
C PRO A 56 15.61 -10.73 -3.69
N HIS A 57 16.56 -11.36 -3.00
CA HIS A 57 18.00 -11.02 -3.11
C HIS A 57 18.63 -11.45 -4.44
N ASP A 58 18.03 -12.44 -5.11
CA ASP A 58 18.51 -12.95 -6.40
C ASP A 58 17.99 -12.11 -7.57
N LEU A 59 17.09 -11.15 -7.31
CA LEU A 59 16.56 -10.26 -8.35
C LEU A 59 17.62 -9.24 -8.78
N PRO A 60 17.86 -9.07 -10.09
CA PRO A 60 18.91 -8.20 -10.60
C PRO A 60 18.62 -6.71 -10.34
N VAL A 61 17.34 -6.32 -10.39
CA VAL A 61 16.89 -4.94 -10.17
C VAL A 61 15.66 -4.94 -9.29
N THR A 62 15.65 -4.08 -8.27
CA THR A 62 14.56 -3.89 -7.32
C THR A 62 14.34 -2.41 -7.06
N LEU A 63 13.31 -2.04 -6.32
CA LEU A 63 13.03 -0.66 -5.95
C LEU A 63 14.25 0.05 -5.35
N GLY A 64 15.03 -0.67 -4.52
CA GLY A 64 16.23 -0.09 -3.90
C GLY A 64 17.28 0.36 -4.92
N ASN A 65 17.49 -0.41 -5.98
CA ASN A 65 18.40 -0.04 -7.07
C ASN A 65 17.91 1.23 -7.77
N VAL A 66 16.64 1.24 -8.16
CA VAL A 66 16.06 2.37 -8.90
C VAL A 66 16.03 3.66 -8.08
N LEU A 67 15.73 3.59 -6.77
CA LEU A 67 15.77 4.80 -5.94
C LEU A 67 17.19 5.35 -5.78
N ASN A 68 18.22 4.50 -5.76
CA ASN A 68 19.62 4.94 -5.83
C ASN A 68 19.92 5.66 -7.15
N ASP A 69 19.43 5.13 -8.28
CA ASP A 69 19.59 5.77 -9.60
C ASP A 69 18.86 7.12 -9.66
N VAL A 70 17.66 7.22 -9.04
CA VAL A 70 16.93 8.49 -8.92
C VAL A 70 17.73 9.52 -8.11
N VAL A 71 18.36 9.09 -7.01
CA VAL A 71 19.22 9.97 -6.20
C VAL A 71 20.45 10.41 -6.99
N ALA A 72 21.06 9.49 -7.74
CA ALA A 72 22.23 9.77 -8.57
C ALA A 72 21.92 10.52 -9.89
N ASN A 73 20.63 10.71 -10.23
CA ASN A 73 20.12 11.21 -11.52
C ASN A 73 20.60 10.38 -12.73
N THR A 74 20.67 9.06 -12.58
CA THR A 74 21.09 8.07 -13.59
C THR A 74 19.94 7.15 -14.02
N VAL A 75 18.70 7.57 -13.86
CA VAL A 75 17.50 6.75 -14.16
C VAL A 75 17.50 6.32 -15.63
N ASN A 76 17.36 5.01 -15.85
CA ASN A 76 17.11 4.44 -17.17
C ASN A 76 15.60 4.37 -17.44
N ASN A 77 15.19 4.65 -18.68
CA ASN A 77 13.76 4.61 -19.08
C ASN A 77 13.28 3.19 -19.46
N ASP A 78 14.15 2.17 -19.43
CA ASP A 78 13.77 0.79 -19.81
C ASP A 78 12.96 0.05 -18.73
N HIS A 79 12.98 0.55 -17.48
CA HIS A 79 12.23 0.03 -16.32
C HIS A 79 12.31 -1.50 -16.13
N PRO A 80 13.52 -2.10 -16.09
CA PRO A 80 13.69 -3.56 -15.92
C PRO A 80 13.23 -4.08 -14.56
N GLU A 81 12.99 -3.18 -13.60
CA GLU A 81 12.44 -3.49 -12.27
C GLU A 81 10.94 -3.81 -12.31
N ILE A 82 10.22 -3.44 -13.38
CA ILE A 82 8.78 -3.69 -13.49
C ILE A 82 8.57 -5.11 -14.01
N LEU A 83 8.01 -5.97 -13.15
CA LEU A 83 7.74 -7.37 -13.45
C LEU A 83 6.25 -7.58 -13.66
N HIS A 84 5.88 -8.43 -14.64
CA HIS A 84 4.49 -8.80 -14.86
C HIS A 84 4.10 -10.00 -13.99
N HIS A 85 2.93 -9.91 -13.33
CA HIS A 85 2.35 -10.99 -12.54
C HIS A 85 1.28 -11.73 -13.35
N LYS A 86 1.24 -13.08 -13.18
CA LYS A 86 0.30 -13.97 -13.90
C LYS A 86 -1.19 -13.64 -13.71
N GLU A 87 -1.55 -12.86 -12.69
CA GLU A 87 -2.91 -12.39 -12.44
C GLU A 87 -3.21 -11.03 -13.13
N GLY A 88 -2.36 -10.59 -14.07
CA GLY A 88 -2.66 -9.49 -15.00
C GLY A 88 -2.36 -8.09 -14.46
N PHE A 89 -1.47 -7.94 -13.50
CA PHE A 89 -0.96 -6.66 -13.02
C PHE A 89 0.57 -6.66 -13.00
N ASP A 90 1.16 -5.49 -12.89
CA ASP A 90 2.61 -5.34 -12.80
C ASP A 90 3.04 -5.02 -11.37
N PHE A 91 4.31 -5.32 -11.03
CA PHE A 91 4.85 -4.98 -9.73
C PHE A 91 6.34 -4.66 -9.76
N VAL A 92 6.76 -3.82 -8.81
CA VAL A 92 8.17 -3.48 -8.53
C VAL A 92 8.56 -4.17 -7.23
N PRO A 93 9.51 -5.12 -7.27
CA PRO A 93 9.94 -5.87 -6.09
C PRO A 93 10.85 -5.03 -5.18
N ALA A 94 10.89 -5.38 -3.89
CA ALA A 94 11.84 -4.88 -2.91
C ALA A 94 12.73 -5.97 -2.35
N ASN A 95 13.86 -5.55 -1.81
CA ASN A 95 14.77 -6.36 -1.02
C ASN A 95 15.57 -5.49 -0.02
N ARG A 96 16.55 -6.08 0.67
CA ARG A 96 17.36 -5.39 1.70
C ARG A 96 18.16 -4.18 1.19
N ILE A 97 18.39 -4.04 -0.12
CA ILE A 97 19.03 -2.84 -0.70
C ILE A 97 18.24 -1.59 -0.30
N LEU A 98 16.92 -1.70 -0.22
CA LEU A 98 16.03 -0.59 0.14
C LEU A 98 16.31 -0.03 1.55
N ALA A 99 16.78 -0.85 2.49
CA ALA A 99 17.22 -0.37 3.81
C ALA A 99 18.46 0.53 3.70
N GLY A 100 19.38 0.21 2.79
CA GLY A 100 20.54 1.06 2.51
C GLY A 100 20.13 2.41 1.88
N VAL A 101 19.11 2.41 1.04
CA VAL A 101 18.54 3.65 0.47
C VAL A 101 18.01 4.54 1.59
N GLU A 102 17.28 4.02 2.57
CA GLU A 102 16.75 4.80 3.69
C GLU A 102 17.85 5.54 4.45
N VAL A 103 19.01 4.88 4.65
CA VAL A 103 20.17 5.52 5.28
C VAL A 103 20.77 6.59 4.37
N SER A 104 20.90 6.35 3.07
CA SER A 104 21.50 7.30 2.12
C SER A 104 20.66 8.56 1.93
N LEU A 105 19.34 8.45 2.08
CA LEU A 105 18.40 9.57 1.98
C LEU A 105 18.66 10.65 3.03
N VAL A 106 19.27 10.31 4.18
CA VAL A 106 19.54 11.30 5.26
C VAL A 106 20.31 12.50 4.74
N ASN A 107 21.26 12.29 3.84
CA ASN A 107 22.13 13.33 3.26
C ASN A 107 21.69 13.78 1.85
N THR A 108 20.55 13.34 1.36
CA THR A 108 20.07 13.63 0.01
C THR A 108 19.21 14.90 -0.01
N LEU A 109 19.49 15.81 -0.95
CA LEU A 109 18.62 16.98 -1.17
C LEU A 109 17.24 16.54 -1.66
N SER A 110 16.20 17.17 -1.14
CA SER A 110 14.78 16.82 -1.45
C SER A 110 14.47 15.33 -1.23
N ARG A 111 15.08 14.76 -0.21
CA ARG A 111 15.03 13.34 0.16
C ARG A 111 13.60 12.80 0.32
N GLU A 112 12.66 13.64 0.66
CA GLU A 112 11.24 13.28 0.87
C GLU A 112 10.50 13.03 -0.46
N THR A 113 11.10 13.37 -1.60
CA THR A 113 10.43 13.33 -2.92
C THR A 113 11.06 12.36 -3.90
N VAL A 114 12.02 11.56 -3.49
CA VAL A 114 12.73 10.59 -4.35
C VAL A 114 11.75 9.57 -4.94
N MET A 115 10.88 8.97 -4.11
CA MET A 115 9.82 8.06 -4.56
C MET A 115 8.83 8.76 -5.51
N ARG A 116 8.48 10.01 -5.27
CA ARG A 116 7.60 10.78 -6.15
C ARG A 116 8.20 10.95 -7.55
N ARG A 117 9.50 11.21 -7.64
CA ARG A 117 10.21 11.29 -8.94
C ARG A 117 10.11 9.96 -9.69
N TYR A 118 10.39 8.85 -9.00
CA TYR A 118 10.25 7.52 -9.58
C TYR A 118 8.81 7.20 -10.01
N VAL A 119 7.84 7.32 -9.10
CA VAL A 119 6.43 7.04 -9.43
C VAL A 119 5.95 7.88 -10.62
N ASN A 120 6.38 9.14 -10.72
CA ASN A 120 6.01 9.99 -11.85
C ASN A 120 6.60 9.52 -13.19
N SER A 121 7.73 8.82 -13.21
CA SER A 121 8.32 8.29 -14.46
C SER A 121 7.61 7.02 -14.96
N VAL A 122 6.95 6.25 -14.06
CA VAL A 122 6.39 4.94 -14.42
C VAL A 122 4.85 4.88 -14.44
N LYS A 123 4.15 5.81 -13.81
CA LYS A 123 2.71 5.67 -13.53
C LYS A 123 1.77 5.84 -14.73
N GLU A 124 2.18 6.54 -15.78
CA GLU A 124 1.28 6.93 -16.90
C GLU A 124 0.54 5.76 -17.59
N PRO A 125 1.14 4.54 -17.74
CA PRO A 125 0.42 3.41 -18.32
C PRO A 125 -0.69 2.84 -17.41
N TYR A 126 -0.72 3.20 -16.11
CA TYR A 126 -1.58 2.57 -15.12
C TYR A 126 -2.78 3.44 -14.74
N ASP A 127 -3.86 2.77 -14.29
CA ASP A 127 -5.02 3.42 -13.69
C ASP A 127 -4.84 3.55 -12.17
N TYR A 128 -4.11 2.58 -11.55
CA TYR A 128 -3.80 2.56 -10.13
C TYR A 128 -2.35 2.17 -9.89
N VAL A 129 -1.70 2.87 -8.96
CA VAL A 129 -0.39 2.51 -8.39
C VAL A 129 -0.59 2.33 -6.88
N LEU A 130 -0.30 1.15 -6.34
CA LEU A 130 -0.42 0.85 -4.91
C LEU A 130 0.97 0.70 -4.30
N LEU A 131 1.25 1.43 -3.22
CA LEU A 131 2.51 1.38 -2.49
C LEU A 131 2.32 0.60 -1.19
N ASP A 132 3.00 -0.54 -1.03
CA ASP A 132 3.00 -1.34 0.19
C ASP A 132 4.05 -0.82 1.18
N CYS A 133 3.62 -0.08 2.18
CA CYS A 133 4.52 0.58 3.13
C CYS A 133 5.01 -0.37 4.23
N ASN A 134 6.28 -0.25 4.62
CA ASN A 134 6.83 -0.93 5.79
C ASN A 134 6.17 -0.46 7.10
N PRO A 135 6.27 -1.24 8.21
CA PRO A 135 5.68 -0.89 9.50
C PRO A 135 6.55 0.11 10.28
N SER A 136 6.71 1.30 9.73
CA SER A 136 7.46 2.41 10.37
C SER A 136 6.84 3.75 9.97
N LEU A 137 7.34 4.83 10.55
CA LEU A 137 7.09 6.21 10.10
C LEU A 137 8.39 6.86 9.60
N GLY A 138 9.33 6.03 9.14
CA GLY A 138 10.63 6.43 8.63
C GLY A 138 10.58 7.08 7.23
N MET A 139 11.77 7.34 6.68
CA MET A 139 11.93 8.10 5.44
C MET A 139 11.29 7.40 4.24
N LEU A 140 11.24 6.06 4.20
CA LEU A 140 10.56 5.31 3.12
C LEU A 140 9.05 5.57 3.12
N VAL A 141 8.41 5.59 4.29
CA VAL A 141 6.96 5.88 4.40
C VAL A 141 6.68 7.35 4.04
N ILE A 142 7.51 8.29 4.51
CA ILE A 142 7.39 9.71 4.11
C ILE A 142 7.48 9.84 2.59
N ASN A 143 8.40 9.13 1.94
CA ASN A 143 8.55 9.09 0.48
C ASN A 143 7.32 8.50 -0.21
N ALA A 144 6.76 7.39 0.30
CA ALA A 144 5.54 6.80 -0.23
C ALA A 144 4.35 7.77 -0.12
N LEU A 145 4.17 8.42 1.05
CA LEU A 145 3.14 9.43 1.27
C LEU A 145 3.32 10.65 0.37
N SER A 146 4.58 11.07 0.15
CA SER A 146 4.87 12.19 -0.73
C SER A 146 4.47 11.92 -2.17
N ALA A 147 4.55 10.66 -2.62
CA ALA A 147 4.21 10.23 -3.98
C ALA A 147 2.70 9.96 -4.17
N SER A 148 1.92 9.86 -3.10
CA SER A 148 0.55 9.37 -3.12
C SER A 148 -0.50 10.47 -3.22
N ASP A 149 -1.63 10.16 -3.87
CA ASP A 149 -2.85 10.97 -3.83
C ASP A 149 -3.70 10.63 -2.59
N HIS A 150 -3.71 9.33 -2.21
CA HIS A 150 -4.48 8.83 -1.07
C HIS A 150 -3.69 7.86 -0.20
N VAL A 151 -4.09 7.76 1.07
CA VAL A 151 -3.61 6.75 2.02
C VAL A 151 -4.76 5.87 2.45
N LEU A 152 -4.59 4.55 2.36
CA LEU A 152 -5.45 3.56 2.98
C LEU A 152 -4.79 3.06 4.26
N ILE A 153 -5.56 2.97 5.33
CA ILE A 153 -5.07 2.59 6.65
C ILE A 153 -5.75 1.29 7.08
N PRO A 154 -5.10 0.12 6.93
CA PRO A 154 -5.59 -1.12 7.51
C PRO A 154 -5.45 -1.08 9.02
N VAL A 155 -6.52 -1.41 9.75
CA VAL A 155 -6.54 -1.45 11.22
C VAL A 155 -7.03 -2.82 11.66
N GLN A 156 -6.24 -3.50 12.49
CA GLN A 156 -6.64 -4.76 13.07
C GLN A 156 -7.71 -4.55 14.14
N ALA A 157 -8.72 -5.41 14.09
CA ALA A 157 -9.89 -5.35 14.92
C ALA A 157 -9.62 -5.27 16.43
N GLU A 158 -8.64 -6.01 16.92
CA GLU A 158 -8.39 -6.16 18.36
C GLU A 158 -7.53 -5.02 18.95
N TYR A 159 -6.97 -4.14 18.10
CA TYR A 159 -5.99 -3.13 18.50
C TYR A 159 -6.32 -1.76 17.95
N LEU A 160 -7.37 -1.16 18.48
CA LEU A 160 -7.50 0.30 18.45
C LEU A 160 -6.68 0.91 19.60
N ALA A 161 -5.38 0.80 19.50
CA ALA A 161 -4.54 1.72 20.24
C ALA A 161 -4.72 3.10 19.55
N ALA A 162 -5.52 3.96 20.16
CA ALA A 162 -5.74 5.33 19.66
C ALA A 162 -4.41 6.07 19.47
N GLU A 163 -3.40 5.69 20.23
CA GLU A 163 -2.04 6.23 20.16
C GLU A 163 -1.34 5.93 18.82
N ASP A 164 -1.33 4.67 18.36
CA ASP A 164 -0.68 4.27 17.09
C ASP A 164 -1.28 4.98 15.89
N MET A 165 -2.61 5.13 15.87
CA MET A 165 -3.28 5.90 14.82
C MET A 165 -2.98 7.40 14.90
N THR A 166 -2.80 7.94 16.09
CA THR A 166 -2.51 9.36 16.30
C THR A 166 -1.17 9.75 15.68
N GLU A 167 -0.13 8.94 15.87
CA GLU A 167 1.18 9.18 15.28
C GLU A 167 1.15 9.10 13.75
N LEU A 168 0.49 8.07 13.19
CA LEU A 168 0.35 7.92 11.74
C LEU A 168 -0.44 9.09 11.14
N VAL A 169 -1.58 9.46 11.72
CA VAL A 169 -2.40 10.58 11.25
C VAL A 169 -1.63 11.89 11.39
N GLY A 170 -0.84 12.07 12.45
CA GLY A 170 0.08 13.18 12.62
C GLY A 170 1.12 13.26 11.51
N THR A 171 1.76 12.16 11.20
CA THR A 171 2.74 12.06 10.09
C THR A 171 2.09 12.38 8.74
N ILE A 172 0.90 11.81 8.45
CA ILE A 172 0.15 12.11 7.21
C ILE A 172 -0.18 13.60 7.13
N LYS A 173 -0.58 14.22 8.25
CA LYS A 173 -0.88 15.66 8.32
C LYS A 173 0.36 16.50 8.03
N ASN A 174 1.50 16.17 8.62
CA ASN A 174 2.77 16.87 8.39
C ASN A 174 3.21 16.75 6.93
N VAL A 175 3.18 15.53 6.36
CA VAL A 175 3.49 15.33 4.93
C VAL A 175 2.54 16.13 4.04
N LYS A 176 1.25 16.17 4.38
CA LYS A 176 0.27 16.97 3.64
C LYS A 176 0.58 18.47 3.70
N GLN A 177 0.96 18.98 4.85
CA GLN A 177 1.22 20.41 5.04
C GLN A 177 2.52 20.85 4.36
N GLU A 178 3.59 20.09 4.53
CA GLU A 178 4.94 20.50 4.16
C GLU A 178 5.41 19.97 2.80
N ILE A 179 4.88 18.83 2.35
CA ILE A 179 5.48 18.11 1.21
C ILE A 179 4.46 17.85 0.09
N ASN A 180 3.25 17.36 0.44
CA ASN A 180 2.24 16.93 -0.53
C ASN A 180 0.85 17.46 -0.18
N PRO A 181 0.50 18.70 -0.52
CA PRO A 181 -0.80 19.31 -0.18
C PRO A 181 -2.03 18.56 -0.72
N LYS A 182 -1.84 17.71 -1.74
CA LYS A 182 -2.93 16.93 -2.36
C LYS A 182 -3.24 15.64 -1.61
N LEU A 183 -2.35 15.20 -0.71
CA LEU A 183 -2.51 13.95 0.03
C LEU A 183 -3.81 13.96 0.85
N LYS A 184 -4.59 12.88 0.75
CA LYS A 184 -5.83 12.67 1.50
C LYS A 184 -5.84 11.29 2.14
N ILE A 185 -6.47 11.15 3.30
CA ILE A 185 -6.80 9.83 3.83
C ILE A 185 -7.99 9.32 3.01
N GLY A 186 -7.77 8.26 2.22
CA GLY A 186 -8.77 7.65 1.36
C GLY A 186 -9.75 6.77 2.14
N GLY A 187 -9.28 6.12 3.19
CA GLY A 187 -10.12 5.32 4.07
C GLY A 187 -9.34 4.54 5.12
N ILE A 188 -10.01 4.29 6.23
CA ILE A 188 -9.61 3.33 7.25
C ILE A 188 -10.46 2.08 7.02
N PHE A 189 -9.84 0.92 6.85
CA PHE A 189 -10.56 -0.35 6.73
C PHE A 189 -10.09 -1.35 7.77
N LEU A 190 -11.00 -2.23 8.16
CA LEU A 190 -10.76 -3.18 9.24
C LEU A 190 -10.28 -4.51 8.70
N THR A 191 -9.29 -5.07 9.37
CA THR A 191 -8.72 -6.39 9.07
C THR A 191 -8.81 -7.30 10.30
N MET A 192 -8.85 -8.62 10.06
CA MET A 192 -8.85 -9.67 11.10
C MET A 192 -10.03 -9.53 12.07
N GLY A 193 -11.18 -9.03 11.60
CA GLY A 193 -12.35 -8.75 12.44
C GLY A 193 -13.51 -9.70 12.25
N ASN A 194 -14.36 -9.80 13.29
CA ASN A 194 -15.70 -10.37 13.25
C ASN A 194 -16.73 -9.26 13.07
N GLU A 195 -17.61 -9.40 12.10
CA GLU A 195 -18.26 -8.41 11.24
C GLU A 195 -19.01 -7.20 11.79
N THR A 196 -19.66 -7.21 12.91
CA THR A 196 -20.64 -6.14 13.16
C THR A 196 -20.43 -5.34 14.42
N LYS A 197 -20.18 -5.99 15.52
CA LYS A 197 -20.04 -5.30 16.82
C LYS A 197 -18.77 -4.45 16.83
N PHE A 198 -17.72 -5.05 16.36
CA PHE A 198 -16.38 -4.47 16.36
C PHE A 198 -16.25 -3.24 15.42
N ARG A 199 -16.85 -3.29 14.22
CA ARG A 199 -16.85 -2.13 13.32
C ARG A 199 -17.51 -0.90 13.98
N LYS A 200 -18.59 -1.09 14.76
CA LYS A 200 -19.22 0.02 15.48
C LYS A 200 -18.29 0.64 16.51
N GLU A 201 -17.57 -0.18 17.26
CA GLU A 201 -16.59 0.27 18.27
C GLU A 201 -15.47 1.08 17.61
N VAL A 202 -14.91 0.57 16.49
CA VAL A 202 -13.87 1.31 15.72
C VAL A 202 -14.39 2.63 15.18
N VAL A 203 -15.55 2.63 14.56
CA VAL A 203 -16.16 3.87 14.04
C VAL A 203 -16.37 4.87 15.15
N THR A 204 -16.79 4.42 16.34
CA THR A 204 -16.98 5.29 17.51
C THR A 204 -15.64 5.86 17.97
N ALA A 205 -14.63 5.01 18.19
CA ALA A 205 -13.31 5.44 18.62
C ALA A 205 -12.63 6.39 17.61
N VAL A 206 -12.73 6.11 16.29
CA VAL A 206 -12.22 7.04 15.26
C VAL A 206 -12.96 8.37 15.32
N LYS A 207 -14.27 8.39 15.52
CA LYS A 207 -15.06 9.63 15.65
C LYS A 207 -14.70 10.42 16.89
N GLU A 208 -14.48 9.75 18.01
CA GLU A 208 -14.12 10.38 19.29
C GLU A 208 -12.72 10.98 19.25
N ASN A 209 -11.73 10.28 18.72
CA ASN A 209 -10.34 10.72 18.70
C ASN A 209 -9.99 11.66 17.55
N PHE A 210 -10.63 11.52 16.39
CA PHE A 210 -10.27 12.27 15.17
C PHE A 210 -11.43 13.08 14.58
N GLY A 211 -12.61 13.03 15.20
CA GLY A 211 -13.82 13.67 14.71
C GLY A 211 -14.39 13.03 13.45
N LYS A 212 -15.42 13.67 12.85
CA LYS A 212 -16.10 13.14 11.66
C LYS A 212 -15.28 13.16 10.36
N ARG A 213 -14.01 13.54 10.43
CA ARG A 213 -13.19 13.86 9.24
C ARG A 213 -12.45 12.69 8.63
N LEU A 214 -12.30 11.57 9.33
CA LEU A 214 -11.62 10.38 8.79
C LEU A 214 -12.64 9.38 8.23
N PRO A 215 -12.55 9.05 6.93
CA PRO A 215 -13.46 8.07 6.33
C PRO A 215 -13.15 6.66 6.84
N VAL A 216 -14.15 5.97 7.41
CA VAL A 216 -14.08 4.55 7.76
C VAL A 216 -14.88 3.76 6.74
N MET A 217 -14.22 2.82 6.08
CA MET A 217 -14.82 1.96 5.07
C MET A 217 -15.85 1.00 5.68
N GLN A 218 -16.80 0.56 4.87
CA GLN A 218 -17.85 -0.36 5.32
C GLN A 218 -17.32 -1.79 5.47
N THR A 219 -16.39 -2.15 4.59
CA THR A 219 -15.85 -3.49 4.50
C THR A 219 -14.95 -3.84 5.70
N VAL A 220 -15.15 -5.06 6.21
CA VAL A 220 -14.27 -5.70 7.21
C VAL A 220 -13.68 -6.96 6.59
N ILE A 221 -12.36 -7.06 6.58
CA ILE A 221 -11.66 -8.26 6.11
C ILE A 221 -11.60 -9.27 7.26
N PRO A 222 -12.18 -10.47 7.10
CA PRO A 222 -12.21 -11.47 8.16
C PRO A 222 -10.82 -12.09 8.42
N ALA A 223 -10.59 -12.54 9.65
CA ALA A 223 -9.47 -13.43 9.95
C ALA A 223 -9.78 -14.83 9.41
N THR A 224 -9.00 -15.30 8.45
CA THR A 224 -9.15 -16.66 7.90
C THR A 224 -7.78 -17.31 7.67
N VAL A 225 -7.71 -18.63 7.84
CA VAL A 225 -6.51 -19.41 7.52
C VAL A 225 -6.17 -19.25 6.02
N ARG A 226 -7.18 -19.12 5.16
CA ARG A 226 -7.00 -18.95 3.71
C ARG A 226 -6.23 -17.68 3.34
N LEU A 227 -6.43 -16.59 4.08
CA LEU A 227 -5.62 -15.36 3.89
C LEU A 227 -4.18 -15.53 4.38
N ALA A 228 -3.92 -16.37 5.38
CA ALA A 228 -2.57 -16.69 5.78
C ALA A 228 -1.86 -17.57 4.73
N GLU A 229 -2.57 -18.52 4.13
CA GLU A 229 -2.05 -19.42 3.10
C GLU A 229 -1.60 -18.69 1.82
N ILE A 230 -2.23 -17.58 1.44
CA ILE A 230 -1.84 -16.83 0.23
C ILE A 230 -0.42 -16.28 0.30
N SER A 231 0.13 -16.06 1.50
CA SER A 231 1.52 -15.63 1.68
C SER A 231 2.53 -16.62 1.09
N THR A 232 2.11 -17.88 0.93
CA THR A 232 2.93 -18.96 0.36
C THR A 232 2.37 -19.56 -0.94
N ALA A 233 1.16 -19.19 -1.33
CA ALA A 233 0.47 -19.82 -2.46
C ALA A 233 0.78 -19.18 -3.82
N ASP A 234 1.41 -17.98 -3.84
CA ASP A 234 1.61 -17.20 -5.07
C ASP A 234 0.30 -17.02 -5.86
N LYS A 235 -0.78 -16.78 -5.13
CA LYS A 235 -2.14 -16.56 -5.66
C LYS A 235 -2.88 -15.60 -4.74
N SER A 236 -3.59 -14.64 -5.31
CA SER A 236 -4.53 -13.82 -4.54
C SER A 236 -5.68 -14.67 -4.00
N ILE A 237 -6.42 -14.10 -3.05
CA ILE A 237 -7.60 -14.77 -2.49
C ILE A 237 -8.65 -15.09 -3.57
N PHE A 238 -8.70 -14.31 -4.65
CA PHE A 238 -9.62 -14.52 -5.77
C PHE A 238 -9.34 -15.78 -6.57
N TYR A 239 -8.08 -16.25 -6.60
CA TYR A 239 -7.67 -17.49 -7.26
C TYR A 239 -7.47 -18.63 -6.26
N HIS A 240 -7.20 -18.32 -4.98
CA HIS A 240 -7.00 -19.33 -3.96
C HIS A 240 -8.33 -19.87 -3.40
N GLU A 241 -9.27 -18.97 -3.08
CA GLU A 241 -10.61 -19.32 -2.58
C GLU A 241 -11.67 -18.36 -3.16
N PRO A 242 -12.00 -18.48 -4.47
CA PRO A 242 -12.82 -17.49 -5.19
C PRO A 242 -14.23 -17.30 -4.66
N LYS A 243 -14.79 -18.29 -3.96
CA LYS A 243 -16.14 -18.29 -3.38
C LYS A 243 -16.12 -18.06 -1.87
N GLY A 244 -14.93 -17.86 -1.29
CA GLY A 244 -14.78 -17.68 0.16
C GLY A 244 -15.17 -16.27 0.61
N LYS A 245 -15.51 -16.17 1.89
CA LYS A 245 -15.90 -14.91 2.54
C LYS A 245 -14.83 -13.82 2.40
N ALA A 246 -13.54 -14.20 2.50
CA ALA A 246 -12.45 -13.26 2.34
C ALA A 246 -12.38 -12.68 0.90
N ALA A 247 -12.63 -13.51 -0.12
CA ALA A 247 -12.69 -13.06 -1.50
C ALA A 247 -13.88 -12.09 -1.73
N GLU A 248 -15.03 -12.36 -1.12
CA GLU A 248 -16.18 -11.46 -1.16
C GLU A 248 -15.85 -10.12 -0.49
N SER A 249 -15.31 -10.13 0.73
CA SER A 249 -14.91 -8.91 1.44
C SER A 249 -13.87 -8.10 0.64
N TYR A 250 -12.90 -8.74 -0.01
CA TYR A 250 -11.97 -8.00 -0.85
C TYR A 250 -12.62 -7.44 -2.12
N ARG A 251 -13.65 -8.09 -2.71
CA ARG A 251 -14.42 -7.49 -3.81
C ARG A 251 -15.13 -6.21 -3.36
N ASP A 252 -15.71 -6.24 -2.15
CA ASP A 252 -16.37 -5.06 -1.58
C ASP A 252 -15.37 -3.94 -1.29
N LEU A 253 -14.22 -4.28 -0.69
CA LEU A 253 -13.14 -3.30 -0.46
C LEU A 253 -12.64 -2.68 -1.77
N VAL A 254 -12.48 -3.46 -2.83
CA VAL A 254 -12.08 -2.97 -4.17
C VAL A 254 -13.12 -1.97 -4.72
N ARG A 255 -14.42 -2.24 -4.55
CA ARG A 255 -15.47 -1.27 -4.95
C ARG A 255 -15.37 0.04 -4.17
N GLU A 256 -15.11 -0.03 -2.86
CA GLU A 256 -14.90 1.17 -2.03
C GLU A 256 -13.64 1.94 -2.47
N VAL A 257 -12.55 1.22 -2.80
CA VAL A 257 -11.30 1.84 -3.31
C VAL A 257 -11.51 2.53 -4.65
N MET A 258 -12.28 1.93 -5.57
CA MET A 258 -12.62 2.56 -6.85
C MET A 258 -13.43 3.85 -6.68
N ALA A 259 -14.32 3.88 -5.69
CA ALA A 259 -15.15 5.05 -5.38
C ALA A 259 -14.38 6.20 -4.68
N ILE A 260 -13.10 6.00 -4.28
CA ILE A 260 -12.29 7.07 -3.70
C ILE A 260 -12.10 8.17 -4.73
N GLY A 261 -12.48 9.40 -4.38
CA GLY A 261 -12.32 10.59 -5.24
C GLY A 261 -13.40 10.78 -6.32
N GLU A 262 -14.40 9.89 -6.44
CA GLU A 262 -15.55 10.08 -7.34
C GLU A 262 -16.63 10.99 -6.74
N LYS A 263 -16.60 11.20 -5.42
CA LYS A 263 -17.50 12.11 -4.69
C LYS A 263 -16.77 13.41 -4.36
N GLN A 264 -16.47 14.21 -5.37
CA GLN A 264 -16.07 15.60 -5.19
C GLN A 264 -16.96 16.51 -6.00
#